data_2845a7abbacd78533324d66202d6c909
#
_entry.id   2845a7abbacd78533324d66202d6c909
#
_cell.length_a   1.000
_cell.length_b   1.000
_cell.length_c   1.000
_cell.angle_alpha   90.00
_cell.angle_beta   90.00
_cell.angle_gamma   90.00
#
_symmetry.space_group_name_H-M   'P 1'
#
loop_
_entity.id
_entity.type
_entity.pdbx_description
1 polymer ?
#
loop_
_entity_poly.entity_id
_entity_poly.type
_entity_poly.pdbx_seq_one_letter_code
_entity_poly.pdbx_strand_id
1 'polypeptide(L)'
;MDILSLIVTLKVQCINKMKLRSFKIDNSAPMILMGGMNVLESRDLAMMVAEKFKEVSQKLNISYIFKGSFDKANRSSINSFRGPGIEEGLKILQEVSTTFEVPVITDIHEPDQAKAVSEVCEVIQIPAFLARQTDLVSSAAKTDSIIQFKKPQFLSAPEMSNIIEKCSAAGNDKIILCERGNSFG
;
A
#
# COMPACT_ATOMS: atom_id res chain seq x y z
N MET A 1 -7.04 22.76 -5.36
CA MET A 1 -7.11 21.29 -5.33
C MET A 1 -7.39 20.89 -3.89
N ASP A 2 -8.53 20.25 -3.67
CA ASP A 2 -9.03 20.04 -2.31
C ASP A 2 -8.29 18.86 -1.67
N ILE A 3 -7.49 19.13 -0.63
CA ILE A 3 -6.69 18.14 0.11
C ILE A 3 -7.59 17.11 0.84
N LEU A 4 -8.87 17.42 1.01
CA LEU A 4 -9.85 16.58 1.70
C LEU A 4 -10.34 15.35 0.91
N SER A 5 -10.07 15.26 -0.38
CA SER A 5 -10.49 14.10 -1.20
C SER A 5 -9.57 12.87 -1.05
N LEU A 6 -8.53 12.93 -0.22
CA LEU A 6 -7.49 11.90 -0.09
C LEU A 6 -7.65 10.98 1.14
N ILE A 7 -8.60 11.23 2.03
CA ILE A 7 -8.80 10.34 3.19
C ILE A 7 -9.81 9.27 2.82
N VAL A 8 -9.34 8.21 2.20
CA VAL A 8 -10.12 6.98 2.08
C VAL A 8 -9.96 6.20 3.38
N THR A 9 -10.92 6.31 4.28
CA THR A 9 -11.01 5.44 5.45
C THR A 9 -11.40 4.05 4.98
N LEU A 10 -10.40 3.24 4.64
CA LEU A 10 -10.63 1.85 4.26
C LEU A 10 -10.64 1.01 5.54
N LYS A 11 -11.68 0.20 5.73
CA LYS A 11 -11.67 -0.85 6.73
C LYS A 11 -10.57 -1.84 6.35
N VAL A 12 -9.51 -1.86 7.14
CA VAL A 12 -8.39 -2.78 6.98
C VAL A 12 -8.60 -3.93 7.94
N GLN A 13 -8.56 -5.15 7.44
CA GLN A 13 -8.61 -6.36 8.25
C GLN A 13 -7.25 -7.07 8.15
N CYS A 14 -6.62 -7.27 9.30
CA CYS A 14 -5.38 -8.06 9.39
C CYS A 14 -5.73 -9.53 9.60
N ILE A 15 -5.08 -10.40 8.83
CA ILE A 15 -5.26 -11.85 8.97
C ILE A 15 -4.53 -12.34 10.23
N ASN A 16 -3.32 -11.86 10.45
CA ASN A 16 -2.51 -12.17 11.62
C ASN A 16 -2.05 -10.91 12.34
N LYS A 17 -1.71 -11.06 13.62
CA LYS A 17 -1.05 -9.98 14.38
C LYS A 17 0.35 -9.77 13.83
N MET A 18 0.66 -8.54 13.47
CA MET A 18 1.95 -8.17 12.90
C MET A 18 2.58 -7.03 13.68
N LYS A 19 3.88 -6.90 13.57
CA LYS A 19 4.63 -5.74 14.05
C LYS A 19 5.24 -5.02 12.85
N LEU A 20 5.09 -3.71 12.81
CA LEU A 20 5.71 -2.87 11.81
C LEU A 20 6.47 -1.75 12.53
N ARG A 21 7.80 -1.79 12.50
CA ARG A 21 8.67 -0.91 13.28
C ARG A 21 8.25 -0.88 14.78
N SER A 22 7.76 0.27 15.26
CA SER A 22 7.40 0.48 16.68
C SER A 22 5.93 0.16 17.01
N PHE A 23 5.06 -0.10 16.03
CA PHE A 23 3.64 -0.31 16.28
C PHE A 23 3.14 -1.68 15.83
N LYS A 24 2.02 -2.10 16.43
CA LYS A 24 1.34 -3.36 16.10
C LYS A 24 0.26 -3.10 15.04
N ILE A 25 0.16 -4.02 14.10
CA ILE A 25 -0.93 -4.09 13.14
C ILE A 25 -1.82 -5.27 13.59
N ASP A 26 -2.99 -4.96 14.12
CA ASP A 26 -3.94 -5.92 14.68
C ASP A 26 -5.34 -5.32 14.62
N ASN A 27 -6.37 -6.13 14.39
CA ASN A 27 -7.77 -5.67 14.35
C ASN A 27 -8.28 -5.09 15.69
N SER A 28 -7.60 -5.40 16.80
CA SER A 28 -7.89 -4.86 18.13
C SER A 28 -6.98 -3.69 18.52
N ALA A 29 -5.97 -3.36 17.71
CA ALA A 29 -5.04 -2.25 17.95
C ALA A 29 -5.68 -0.90 17.56
N PRO A 30 -5.13 0.23 18.03
CA PRO A 30 -5.53 1.55 17.54
C PRO A 30 -5.41 1.66 16.02
N MET A 31 -6.20 2.57 15.44
CA MET A 31 -6.21 2.85 14.01
C MET A 31 -4.80 3.19 13.50
N ILE A 32 -4.50 2.71 12.30
CA ILE A 32 -3.30 3.05 11.56
C ILE A 32 -3.72 3.82 10.31
N LEU A 33 -3.10 4.96 10.06
CA LEU A 33 -3.33 5.76 8.87
C LEU A 33 -2.34 5.37 7.77
N MET A 34 -2.84 4.88 6.65
CA MET A 34 -2.08 4.74 5.41
C MET A 34 -2.48 5.88 4.48
N GLY A 35 -1.70 6.93 4.44
CA GLY A 35 -2.05 8.16 3.72
C GLY A 35 -0.85 8.77 2.99
N GLY A 36 -1.13 9.65 2.03
CA GLY A 36 -0.08 10.29 1.24
C GLY A 36 -0.57 10.70 -0.14
N MET A 37 0.17 10.31 -1.18
CA MET A 37 -0.10 10.72 -2.56
C MET A 37 -0.70 9.59 -3.38
N ASN A 38 -1.67 9.92 -4.21
CA ASN A 38 -2.21 8.95 -5.18
C ASN A 38 -1.12 8.49 -6.17
N VAL A 39 -0.31 9.43 -6.66
CA VAL A 39 0.87 9.21 -7.48
C VAL A 39 1.97 10.17 -7.04
N LEU A 40 3.21 9.74 -7.08
CA LEU A 40 4.36 10.60 -6.80
C LEU A 40 4.53 11.59 -7.97
N GLU A 41 4.13 12.84 -7.78
CA GLU A 41 4.19 13.88 -8.80
C GLU A 41 5.58 14.55 -8.83
N SER A 42 6.15 14.78 -7.65
CA SER A 42 7.52 15.25 -7.48
C SER A 42 8.07 14.86 -6.12
N ARG A 43 9.39 14.85 -5.98
CA ARG A 43 10.09 14.64 -4.70
C ARG A 43 9.65 15.67 -3.65
N ASP A 44 9.70 16.95 -3.99
CA ASP A 44 9.42 18.02 -3.02
C ASP A 44 7.98 18.00 -2.52
N LEU A 45 7.03 17.68 -3.40
CA LEU A 45 5.64 17.49 -2.99
C LEU A 45 5.49 16.26 -2.07
N ALA A 46 6.20 15.17 -2.35
CA ALA A 46 6.16 13.97 -1.51
C ALA A 46 6.70 14.25 -0.10
N MET A 47 7.81 14.98 0.00
CA MET A 47 8.40 15.39 1.28
C MET A 47 7.44 16.29 2.08
N MET A 48 6.87 17.31 1.45
CA MET A 48 5.89 18.21 2.09
C MET A 48 4.64 17.48 2.58
N VAL A 49 4.11 16.56 1.77
CA VAL A 49 2.93 15.76 2.13
C VAL A 49 3.26 14.82 3.29
N ALA A 50 4.41 14.13 3.24
CA ALA A 50 4.83 13.21 4.30
C ALA A 50 5.02 13.93 5.63
N GLU A 51 5.67 15.08 5.62
CA GLU A 51 5.86 15.94 6.80
C GLU A 51 4.52 16.32 7.43
N LYS A 52 3.57 16.79 6.60
CA LYS A 52 2.26 17.21 7.09
C LYS A 52 1.44 16.05 7.67
N PHE A 53 1.44 14.90 7.01
CA PHE A 53 0.77 13.72 7.55
C PHE A 53 1.41 13.24 8.85
N LYS A 54 2.76 13.24 8.93
CA LYS A 54 3.47 12.87 10.17
C LYS A 54 3.12 13.81 11.32
N GLU A 55 3.16 15.14 11.09
CA GLU A 55 2.81 16.15 12.08
C GLU A 55 1.39 15.92 12.65
N VAL A 56 0.40 15.76 11.76
CA VAL A 56 -1.00 15.57 12.18
C VAL A 56 -1.18 14.23 12.89
N SER A 57 -0.58 13.16 12.39
CA SER A 57 -0.67 11.83 13.00
C SER A 57 -0.07 11.79 14.40
N GLN A 58 1.06 12.48 14.61
CA GLN A 58 1.67 12.62 15.92
C GLN A 58 0.78 13.39 16.90
N LYS A 59 0.19 14.51 16.46
CA LYS A 59 -0.76 15.29 17.29
C LYS A 59 -1.98 14.47 17.71
N LEU A 60 -2.43 13.56 16.84
CA LEU A 60 -3.59 12.71 17.10
C LEU A 60 -3.23 11.36 17.74
N ASN A 61 -1.96 11.11 17.98
CA ASN A 61 -1.44 9.82 18.47
C ASN A 61 -1.88 8.64 17.61
N ILE A 62 -1.80 8.80 16.27
CA ILE A 62 -2.15 7.77 15.29
C ILE A 62 -0.89 7.25 14.62
N SER A 63 -0.71 5.93 14.54
CA SER A 63 0.38 5.32 13.77
C SER A 63 0.20 5.62 12.28
N TYR A 64 1.31 5.95 11.60
CA TYR A 64 1.28 6.44 10.22
C TYR A 64 2.19 5.65 9.30
N ILE A 65 1.71 5.35 8.10
CA ILE A 65 2.44 4.76 6.97
C ILE A 65 2.27 5.70 5.78
N PHE A 66 3.36 6.17 5.19
CA PHE A 66 3.28 7.00 3.99
C PHE A 66 2.97 6.16 2.76
N LYS A 67 1.93 6.53 2.01
CA LYS A 67 1.54 5.90 0.75
C LYS A 67 1.90 6.79 -0.44
N GLY A 68 2.63 6.23 -1.41
CA GLY A 68 2.86 6.87 -2.70
C GLY A 68 3.00 5.82 -3.81
N SER A 69 2.39 6.04 -4.97
CA SER A 69 2.55 5.15 -6.12
C SER A 69 3.59 5.72 -7.09
N PHE A 70 4.54 4.89 -7.50
CA PHE A 70 5.53 5.27 -8.51
C PHE A 70 4.98 5.20 -9.93
N ASP A 71 3.91 4.43 -10.14
CA ASP A 71 3.20 4.31 -11.41
C ASP A 71 1.69 4.14 -11.19
N LYS A 72 0.90 4.70 -12.06
CA LYS A 72 -0.54 4.49 -12.18
C LYS A 72 -0.86 3.76 -13.49
N ALA A 73 -0.55 2.46 -13.51
CA ALA A 73 -0.71 1.60 -14.68
C ALA A 73 -2.16 1.48 -15.19
N ASN A 74 -3.15 1.81 -14.36
CA ASN A 74 -4.59 1.69 -14.67
C ASN A 74 -5.27 3.01 -15.05
N ARG A 75 -4.53 4.02 -15.54
CA ARG A 75 -5.13 5.28 -16.02
C ARG A 75 -6.09 5.02 -17.18
N SER A 76 -7.20 5.75 -17.20
CA SER A 76 -8.20 5.65 -18.28
C SER A 76 -7.72 6.24 -19.60
N SER A 77 -6.90 7.31 -19.55
CA SER A 77 -6.34 7.93 -20.74
C SER A 77 -4.86 7.60 -20.88
N ILE A 78 -4.44 7.26 -22.08
CA ILE A 78 -3.02 7.01 -22.41
C ILE A 78 -2.14 8.24 -22.19
N ASN A 79 -2.71 9.44 -22.25
CA ASN A 79 -2.01 10.71 -22.05
C ASN A 79 -1.94 11.14 -20.58
N SER A 80 -2.53 10.41 -19.65
CA SER A 80 -2.49 10.76 -18.22
C SER A 80 -1.11 10.56 -17.65
N PHE A 81 -0.70 11.46 -16.76
CA PHE A 81 0.53 11.30 -15.99
C PHE A 81 0.46 10.02 -15.14
N ARG A 82 1.44 9.16 -15.30
CA ARG A 82 1.49 7.85 -14.64
C ARG A 82 2.35 7.85 -13.38
N GLY A 83 3.31 8.71 -13.28
CA GLY A 83 4.28 8.75 -12.18
C GLY A 83 5.73 8.82 -12.69
N PRO A 84 6.71 8.87 -11.76
CA PRO A 84 8.13 8.98 -12.09
C PRO A 84 8.77 7.65 -12.57
N GLY A 85 8.04 6.53 -12.47
CA GLY A 85 8.60 5.19 -12.68
C GLY A 85 9.24 4.61 -11.42
N ILE A 86 9.61 3.32 -11.49
CA ILE A 86 10.04 2.57 -10.31
C ILE A 86 11.36 3.09 -9.70
N GLU A 87 12.36 3.38 -10.51
CA GLU A 87 13.69 3.77 -10.01
C GLU A 87 13.64 5.08 -9.22
N GLU A 88 13.04 6.11 -9.79
CA GLU A 88 12.91 7.41 -9.14
C GLU A 88 11.88 7.38 -8.01
N GLY A 89 10.79 6.66 -8.20
CA GLY A 89 9.77 6.49 -7.18
C GLY A 89 10.29 5.81 -5.91
N LEU A 90 11.13 4.78 -6.03
CA LEU A 90 11.74 4.12 -4.88
C LEU A 90 12.76 5.02 -4.17
N LYS A 91 13.53 5.85 -4.88
CA LYS A 91 14.40 6.85 -4.24
C LYS A 91 13.61 7.85 -3.40
N ILE A 92 12.52 8.37 -3.94
CA ILE A 92 11.63 9.30 -3.22
C ILE A 92 11.04 8.62 -1.97
N LEU A 93 10.55 7.39 -2.08
CA LEU A 93 9.99 6.65 -0.96
C LEU A 93 11.05 6.34 0.11
N GLN A 94 12.25 5.96 -0.30
CA GLN A 94 13.37 5.74 0.61
C GLN A 94 13.73 7.03 1.37
N GLU A 95 13.76 8.17 0.70
CA GLU A 95 14.05 9.45 1.32
C GLU A 95 12.95 9.86 2.32
N VAL A 96 11.68 9.70 1.96
CA VAL A 96 10.56 9.91 2.90
C VAL A 96 10.70 9.01 4.12
N SER A 97 10.97 7.73 3.90
CA SER A 97 11.11 6.74 4.97
C SER A 97 12.23 7.09 5.96
N THR A 98 13.38 7.51 5.45
CA THR A 98 14.55 7.85 6.29
C THR A 98 14.41 9.20 6.96
N THR A 99 13.92 10.23 6.25
CA THR A 99 13.81 11.59 6.78
C THR A 99 12.75 11.70 7.88
N PHE A 100 11.62 11.04 7.66
CA PHE A 100 10.50 11.13 8.61
C PHE A 100 10.38 9.91 9.53
N GLU A 101 11.25 8.91 9.40
CA GLU A 101 11.23 7.67 10.18
C GLU A 101 9.87 6.96 10.15
N VAL A 102 9.18 7.02 8.98
CA VAL A 102 7.89 6.38 8.77
C VAL A 102 8.01 5.18 7.83
N PRO A 103 7.24 4.10 8.04
CA PRO A 103 7.13 3.05 7.04
C PRO A 103 6.51 3.58 5.76
N VAL A 104 6.85 2.95 4.64
CA VAL A 104 6.31 3.34 3.33
C VAL A 104 5.62 2.17 2.65
N ILE A 105 4.61 2.51 1.84
CA ILE A 105 3.84 1.56 1.04
C ILE A 105 3.72 2.08 -0.39
N THR A 106 3.91 1.19 -1.36
CA THR A 106 3.61 1.44 -2.78
C THR A 106 2.91 0.25 -3.41
N ASP A 107 2.26 0.46 -4.54
CA ASP A 107 1.65 -0.61 -5.33
C ASP A 107 2.61 -1.12 -6.42
N ILE A 108 2.52 -2.43 -6.69
CA ILE A 108 3.22 -3.10 -7.80
C ILE A 108 2.23 -3.58 -8.84
N HIS A 109 2.68 -3.70 -10.09
CA HIS A 109 1.85 -4.08 -11.23
C HIS A 109 2.38 -5.32 -11.97
N GLU A 110 3.68 -5.58 -11.85
CA GLU A 110 4.39 -6.70 -12.49
C GLU A 110 5.17 -7.50 -11.45
N PRO A 111 5.32 -8.83 -11.64
CA PRO A 111 6.00 -9.71 -10.68
C PRO A 111 7.45 -9.34 -10.37
N ASP A 112 8.18 -8.83 -11.36
CA ASP A 112 9.61 -8.46 -11.25
C ASP A 112 9.84 -7.22 -10.37
N GLN A 113 8.81 -6.38 -10.18
CA GLN A 113 8.88 -5.21 -9.30
C GLN A 113 8.94 -5.57 -7.81
N ALA A 114 8.44 -6.74 -7.43
CA ALA A 114 8.25 -7.11 -6.02
C ALA A 114 9.56 -7.06 -5.21
N LYS A 115 10.65 -7.60 -5.78
CA LYS A 115 11.96 -7.64 -5.11
C LYS A 115 12.50 -6.23 -4.85
N ALA A 116 12.58 -5.39 -5.87
CA ALA A 116 13.09 -4.03 -5.73
C ALA A 116 12.25 -3.19 -4.76
N VAL A 117 10.92 -3.33 -4.82
CA VAL A 117 10.01 -2.62 -3.92
C VAL A 117 10.20 -3.08 -2.47
N SER A 118 10.39 -4.38 -2.22
CA SER A 118 10.59 -4.92 -0.86
C SER A 118 11.87 -4.44 -0.17
N GLU A 119 12.85 -3.98 -0.92
CA GLU A 119 14.10 -3.42 -0.37
C GLU A 119 13.88 -2.02 0.26
N VAL A 120 12.82 -1.34 -0.14
CA VAL A 120 12.49 0.03 0.29
C VAL A 120 11.19 0.09 1.11
N CYS A 121 10.18 -0.67 0.71
CA CYS A 121 8.84 -0.59 1.27
C CYS A 121 8.55 -1.78 2.18
N GLU A 122 8.21 -1.50 3.43
CA GLU A 122 7.78 -2.54 4.38
C GLU A 122 6.40 -3.11 4.04
N VAL A 123 5.61 -2.38 3.25
CA VAL A 123 4.29 -2.82 2.80
C VAL A 123 4.22 -2.73 1.28
N ILE A 124 3.84 -3.83 0.63
CA ILE A 124 3.58 -3.90 -0.81
C ILE A 124 2.06 -3.97 -1.03
N GLN A 125 1.52 -3.07 -1.84
CA GLN A 125 0.11 -3.09 -2.20
C GLN A 125 -0.12 -3.81 -3.52
N ILE A 126 -1.09 -4.72 -3.54
CA ILE A 126 -1.64 -5.31 -4.77
C ILE A 126 -2.92 -4.55 -5.14
N PRO A 127 -2.97 -3.91 -6.31
CA PRO A 127 -4.16 -3.22 -6.80
C PRO A 127 -5.36 -4.17 -6.97
N ALA A 128 -6.58 -3.63 -6.83
CA ALA A 128 -7.80 -4.42 -6.89
C ALA A 128 -7.93 -5.23 -8.19
N PHE A 129 -7.66 -4.63 -9.34
CA PHE A 129 -7.78 -5.32 -10.64
C PHE A 129 -6.75 -6.45 -10.81
N LEU A 130 -5.65 -6.44 -10.07
CA LEU A 130 -4.57 -7.42 -10.15
C LEU A 130 -4.58 -8.45 -9.01
N ALA A 131 -5.51 -8.34 -8.06
CA ALA A 131 -5.54 -9.16 -6.86
C ALA A 131 -5.68 -10.67 -7.12
N ARG A 132 -6.19 -11.08 -8.30
CA ARG A 132 -6.28 -12.50 -8.70
C ARG A 132 -5.07 -13.01 -9.46
N GLN A 133 -4.13 -12.17 -9.88
CA GLN A 133 -2.97 -12.56 -10.69
C GLN A 133 -1.98 -13.38 -9.86
N THR A 134 -1.95 -14.69 -10.08
CA THR A 134 -1.21 -15.64 -9.23
C THR A 134 0.29 -15.34 -9.20
N ASP A 135 0.91 -15.05 -10.33
CA ASP A 135 2.35 -14.78 -10.39
C ASP A 135 2.72 -13.49 -9.66
N LEU A 136 1.91 -12.43 -9.80
CA LEU A 136 2.12 -11.18 -9.07
C LEU A 136 1.96 -11.37 -7.55
N VAL A 137 0.91 -12.06 -7.13
CA VAL A 137 0.64 -12.38 -5.71
C VAL A 137 1.77 -13.22 -5.13
N SER A 138 2.19 -14.28 -5.83
CA SER A 138 3.26 -15.17 -5.38
C SER A 138 4.61 -14.46 -5.34
N SER A 139 4.91 -13.59 -6.29
CA SER A 139 6.14 -12.81 -6.30
C SER A 139 6.21 -11.84 -5.12
N ALA A 140 5.13 -11.12 -4.85
CA ALA A 140 5.01 -10.25 -3.66
C ALA A 140 5.14 -11.06 -2.36
N ALA A 141 4.44 -12.18 -2.24
CA ALA A 141 4.44 -13.02 -1.06
C ALA A 141 5.82 -13.67 -0.75
N LYS A 142 6.65 -13.91 -1.77
CA LYS A 142 8.04 -14.39 -1.58
C LYS A 142 8.96 -13.36 -0.96
N THR A 143 8.55 -12.10 -0.85
CA THR A 143 9.30 -11.07 -0.12
C THR A 143 8.96 -11.13 1.38
N ASP A 144 9.76 -10.45 2.21
CA ASP A 144 9.48 -10.35 3.66
C ASP A 144 8.53 -9.21 4.02
N SER A 145 8.05 -8.45 3.02
CA SER A 145 7.13 -7.33 3.22
C SER A 145 5.74 -7.79 3.65
N ILE A 146 5.00 -6.89 4.29
CA ILE A 146 3.57 -7.04 4.51
C ILE A 146 2.85 -6.84 3.19
N ILE A 147 1.93 -7.72 2.83
CA ILE A 147 1.18 -7.60 1.57
C ILE A 147 -0.22 -7.07 1.84
N GLN A 148 -0.51 -5.90 1.29
CA GLN A 148 -1.84 -5.29 1.34
C GLN A 148 -2.60 -5.57 0.04
N PHE A 149 -3.75 -6.22 0.13
CA PHE A 149 -4.66 -6.41 -0.99
C PHE A 149 -5.80 -5.41 -0.95
N LYS A 150 -5.99 -4.66 -2.03
CA LYS A 150 -7.27 -3.99 -2.28
C LYS A 150 -8.28 -5.00 -2.78
N LYS A 151 -9.35 -5.26 -2.01
CA LYS A 151 -10.40 -6.18 -2.45
C LYS A 151 -11.01 -5.68 -3.77
N PRO A 152 -11.02 -6.50 -4.83
CA PRO A 152 -11.75 -6.14 -6.04
C PRO A 152 -13.24 -5.93 -5.77
N GLN A 153 -13.86 -4.97 -6.46
CA GLN A 153 -15.29 -4.73 -6.33
C GLN A 153 -16.14 -5.88 -6.89
N PHE A 154 -15.56 -6.70 -7.78
CA PHE A 154 -16.20 -7.87 -8.38
C PHE A 154 -16.00 -9.17 -7.56
N LEU A 155 -15.28 -9.14 -6.43
CA LEU A 155 -15.18 -10.25 -5.49
C LEU A 155 -15.97 -9.95 -4.23
N SER A 156 -16.64 -10.98 -3.73
CA SER A 156 -17.22 -10.96 -2.38
C SER A 156 -16.12 -11.04 -1.30
N ALA A 157 -16.44 -10.64 -0.08
CA ALA A 157 -15.48 -10.74 1.01
C ALA A 157 -14.99 -12.18 1.29
N PRO A 158 -15.85 -13.24 1.27
CA PRO A 158 -15.39 -14.61 1.43
C PRO A 158 -14.40 -15.08 0.36
N GLU A 159 -14.52 -14.61 -0.91
CA GLU A 159 -13.62 -15.02 -1.99
C GLU A 159 -12.18 -14.51 -1.79
N MET A 160 -11.95 -13.56 -0.89
CA MET A 160 -10.60 -13.12 -0.54
C MET A 160 -9.77 -14.22 0.13
N SER A 161 -10.41 -15.27 0.68
CA SER A 161 -9.71 -16.45 1.22
C SER A 161 -8.78 -17.10 0.19
N ASN A 162 -9.21 -17.19 -1.08
CA ASN A 162 -8.40 -17.76 -2.16
C ASN A 162 -7.09 -16.96 -2.41
N ILE A 163 -7.13 -15.64 -2.18
CA ILE A 163 -5.95 -14.79 -2.32
C ILE A 163 -5.02 -14.97 -1.13
N ILE A 164 -5.59 -15.09 0.07
CA ILE A 164 -4.84 -15.38 1.31
C ILE A 164 -4.11 -16.74 1.16
N GLU A 165 -4.80 -17.77 0.70
CA GLU A 165 -4.21 -19.08 0.47
C GLU A 165 -3.03 -19.06 -0.51
N LYS A 166 -3.09 -18.26 -1.57
CA LYS A 166 -1.95 -18.05 -2.48
C LYS A 166 -0.73 -17.47 -1.77
N CYS A 167 -0.93 -16.49 -0.89
CA CYS A 167 0.16 -15.90 -0.10
C CYS A 167 0.75 -16.90 0.88
N SER A 168 -0.10 -17.60 1.64
CA SER A 168 0.33 -18.62 2.60
C SER A 168 1.08 -19.76 1.91
N ALA A 169 0.62 -20.21 0.74
CA ALA A 169 1.32 -21.21 -0.07
C ALA A 169 2.68 -20.73 -0.57
N ALA A 170 2.88 -19.42 -0.73
CA ALA A 170 4.16 -18.82 -1.08
C ALA A 170 5.03 -18.48 0.15
N GLY A 171 4.55 -18.77 1.38
CA GLY A 171 5.30 -18.63 2.63
C GLY A 171 5.10 -17.31 3.37
N ASN A 172 4.09 -16.51 3.03
CA ASN A 172 3.85 -15.22 3.67
C ASN A 172 2.41 -15.08 4.19
N ASP A 173 2.27 -14.97 5.51
CA ASP A 173 1.00 -14.76 6.21
C ASP A 173 0.84 -13.33 6.74
N LYS A 174 1.76 -12.42 6.40
CA LYS A 174 1.68 -10.99 6.79
C LYS A 174 0.76 -10.26 5.80
N ILE A 175 -0.55 -10.38 5.99
CA ILE A 175 -1.56 -9.95 5.01
C ILE A 175 -2.49 -8.91 5.62
N ILE A 176 -2.75 -7.85 4.87
CA ILE A 176 -3.74 -6.83 5.13
C ILE A 176 -4.77 -6.83 4.01
N LEU A 177 -6.04 -6.94 4.35
CA LEU A 177 -7.15 -6.79 3.41
C LEU A 177 -7.75 -5.38 3.52
N CYS A 178 -7.92 -4.74 2.39
CA CYS A 178 -8.47 -3.41 2.27
C CYS A 178 -9.85 -3.49 1.59
N GLU A 179 -10.91 -3.32 2.38
CA GLU A 179 -12.28 -3.25 1.87
C GLU A 179 -12.52 -1.95 1.12
N ARG A 180 -13.16 -2.01 -0.03
CA ARG A 180 -13.47 -0.85 -0.88
C ARG A 180 -14.79 -0.96 -1.64
N GLY A 181 -15.74 -1.73 -1.11
CA GLY A 181 -17.07 -1.91 -1.67
C GLY A 181 -17.19 -2.95 -2.79
N ASN A 182 -18.42 -3.12 -3.26
CA ASN A 182 -18.81 -4.01 -4.35
C ASN A 182 -19.47 -3.20 -5.48
N SER A 183 -19.29 -3.65 -6.75
CA SER A 183 -19.92 -3.02 -7.91
C SER A 183 -21.23 -3.68 -8.32
N PHE A 184 -21.44 -4.92 -7.88
CA PHE A 184 -22.59 -5.70 -8.29
C PHE A 184 -23.55 -5.87 -7.10
N GLY A 185 -24.57 -5.12 -7.10
CA GLY A 185 -25.65 -5.26 -6.14
C GLY A 185 -25.79 -4.19 -5.15
#